data_b0c9d76895f682038a167797ca60ca83
#
_entry.id   b0c9d76895f682038a167797ca60ca83
#
_cell.length_a   1.000
_cell.length_b   1.000
_cell.length_c   1.000
_cell.angle_alpha   90.00
_cell.angle_beta   90.00
_cell.angle_gamma   90.00
#
_symmetry.space_group_name_H-M   'P 1'
#
loop_
_entity.id
_entity.type
_entity.pdbx_description
1 polymer ?
#
loop_
_entity_poly.entity_id
_entity_poly.type
_entity_poly.pdbx_seq_one_letter_code
_entity_poly.pdbx_strand_id
1 'polypeptide(L)'
;MQHTSRSLSALLLAACAAFASVGAHAQTAAPAAAPAGVQSANIFEVKPDASTEPGYAAQSNAERSKVQPGNNAPVWRQVGEGVSGFTSLPSREAPEAGNLIQPFVQYPGSSLTNAGEAWRQVRNNWLIPYGGSLLIIIMLALTFVYFAKGPMKTTLPATGRKIERFTPFERAAHWANAIAFVVLGVSGVVMAYGKFFLLPIMGSTLFGWLTYAMKNLHNFAGPLFAVSMVVVFFTFVKDNWPEKGDLQWVIKGGGMLGGGHAPPTNRFNPGSKIIFWGGVFFLGSIIVASGFVLDMIVPGLIYERATMQIAHMIHGVVSILLLAMFLAHAYLGSIGMDGAYDGMRHGYVDEAWAKQHHEYWYDDIKAGKIPAQRTQAAPPTQTVQI
;
A
#
# COMPACT_ATOMS: atom_id res chain seq x y z
N MET A 1 -3.14 -36.05 -12.87
CA MET A 1 -2.34 -34.90 -12.36
C MET A 1 -1.61 -34.09 -13.45
N GLN A 2 -1.77 -34.36 -14.73
CA GLN A 2 -1.10 -33.62 -15.84
C GLN A 2 -1.96 -32.54 -16.50
N HIS A 3 -3.27 -32.45 -16.23
CA HIS A 3 -4.16 -31.45 -16.85
C HIS A 3 -4.19 -30.09 -16.15
N THR A 4 -3.81 -29.99 -14.88
CA THR A 4 -3.85 -28.71 -14.13
C THR A 4 -2.63 -27.83 -14.35
N SER A 5 -1.49 -28.39 -14.77
CA SER A 5 -0.27 -27.60 -15.02
C SER A 5 -0.31 -26.83 -16.35
N ARG A 6 -1.04 -27.34 -17.35
CA ARG A 6 -1.17 -26.67 -18.66
C ARG A 6 -2.09 -25.43 -18.62
N SER A 7 -3.10 -25.42 -17.74
CA SER A 7 -3.99 -24.28 -17.58
C SER A 7 -3.34 -23.10 -16.84
N LEU A 8 -2.47 -23.35 -15.88
CA LEU A 8 -1.74 -22.29 -15.18
C LEU A 8 -0.69 -21.61 -16.09
N SER A 9 0.00 -22.39 -16.91
CA SER A 9 0.99 -21.87 -17.86
C SER A 9 0.34 -21.05 -18.99
N ALA A 10 -0.86 -21.43 -19.43
CA ALA A 10 -1.63 -20.68 -20.42
C ALA A 10 -2.17 -19.35 -19.85
N LEU A 11 -2.57 -19.32 -18.58
CA LEU A 11 -3.00 -18.10 -17.88
C LEU A 11 -1.84 -17.13 -17.63
N LEU A 12 -0.66 -17.63 -17.28
CA LEU A 12 0.56 -16.80 -17.13
C LEU A 12 1.04 -16.22 -18.47
N LEU A 13 0.99 -17.00 -19.55
CA LEU A 13 1.33 -16.52 -20.90
C LEU A 13 0.30 -15.51 -21.43
N ALA A 14 -0.98 -15.69 -21.16
CA ALA A 14 -2.02 -14.72 -21.52
C ALA A 14 -1.89 -13.42 -20.72
N ALA A 15 -1.51 -13.48 -19.45
CA ALA A 15 -1.21 -12.31 -18.64
C ALA A 15 0.02 -11.55 -19.16
N CYS A 16 1.09 -12.25 -19.54
CA CYS A 16 2.29 -11.63 -20.14
C CYS A 16 2.01 -11.01 -21.51
N ALA A 17 1.15 -11.61 -22.34
CA ALA A 17 0.76 -11.05 -23.64
C ALA A 17 -0.14 -9.80 -23.51
N ALA A 18 -0.99 -9.74 -22.48
CA ALA A 18 -1.80 -8.56 -22.19
C ALA A 18 -0.92 -7.35 -21.73
N PHE A 19 0.21 -7.61 -21.05
CA PHE A 19 1.17 -6.56 -20.67
C PHE A 19 1.98 -6.01 -21.86
N ALA A 20 2.23 -6.82 -22.88
CA ALA A 20 2.97 -6.39 -24.07
C ALA A 20 2.15 -5.45 -25.00
N SER A 21 0.83 -5.50 -24.94
CA SER A 21 -0.05 -4.71 -25.81
C SER A 21 -0.39 -3.31 -25.29
N VAL A 22 -0.14 -3.01 -24.01
CA VAL A 22 -0.40 -1.68 -23.42
C VAL A 22 0.74 -0.67 -23.70
N GLY A 23 1.91 -1.15 -24.13
CA GLY A 23 3.08 -0.31 -24.41
C GLY A 23 3.15 0.32 -25.81
N ALA A 24 2.20 0.09 -26.72
CA ALA A 24 2.35 0.41 -28.13
C ALA A 24 1.54 1.61 -28.66
N HIS A 25 1.03 2.46 -27.78
CA HIS A 25 0.39 3.72 -28.21
C HIS A 25 1.13 4.95 -27.69
N ALA A 26 2.42 5.04 -28.01
CA ALA A 26 3.04 6.34 -28.16
C ALA A 26 2.52 6.93 -29.50
N GLN A 27 1.37 7.57 -29.47
CA GLN A 27 1.00 8.48 -30.53
C GLN A 27 2.07 9.58 -30.54
N THR A 28 2.88 9.58 -31.58
CA THR A 28 3.61 10.76 -31.99
C THR A 28 2.57 11.82 -32.35
N ALA A 29 2.14 12.60 -31.36
CA ALA A 29 1.44 13.84 -31.63
C ALA A 29 2.38 14.67 -32.48
N ALA A 30 1.94 15.04 -33.68
CA ALA A 30 2.62 16.03 -34.49
C ALA A 30 2.89 17.25 -33.60
N PRO A 31 4.09 17.87 -33.67
CA PRO A 31 4.37 19.02 -32.84
C PRO A 31 3.29 20.08 -33.11
N ALA A 32 2.57 20.44 -32.04
CA ALA A 32 1.62 21.52 -32.09
C ALA A 32 2.36 22.75 -32.60
N ALA A 33 1.82 23.37 -33.65
CA ALA A 33 2.39 24.61 -34.22
C ALA A 33 2.58 25.59 -33.04
N ALA A 34 3.81 26.06 -32.85
CA ALA A 34 4.12 27.03 -31.82
C ALA A 34 3.17 28.24 -31.98
N PRO A 35 2.56 28.73 -30.88
CA PRO A 35 1.68 29.87 -30.94
C PRO A 35 2.46 31.02 -31.59
N ALA A 36 1.86 31.65 -32.63
CA ALA A 36 2.44 32.78 -33.32
C ALA A 36 2.78 33.88 -32.32
N GLY A 37 4.06 34.09 -32.02
CA GLY A 37 4.53 35.11 -31.10
C GLY A 37 5.68 34.71 -30.18
N VAL A 38 6.00 33.42 -30.03
CA VAL A 38 7.20 33.01 -29.28
C VAL A 38 8.39 32.91 -30.26
N GLN A 39 9.09 34.00 -30.44
CA GLN A 39 10.41 33.95 -31.07
C GLN A 39 11.41 33.46 -30.04
N SER A 40 12.08 32.33 -30.30
CA SER A 40 13.20 31.89 -29.49
C SER A 40 14.27 32.98 -29.46
N ALA A 41 14.65 33.47 -28.30
CA ALA A 41 15.76 34.41 -28.20
C ALA A 41 17.03 33.73 -28.71
N ASN A 42 17.74 34.40 -29.65
CA ASN A 42 19.04 33.93 -30.07
C ASN A 42 20.03 34.09 -28.90
N ILE A 43 20.41 32.97 -28.29
CA ILE A 43 21.31 32.96 -27.09
C ILE A 43 22.73 33.49 -27.44
N PHE A 44 23.08 33.58 -28.73
CA PHE A 44 24.38 34.12 -29.18
C PHE A 44 24.30 35.61 -29.51
N GLU A 45 23.12 36.22 -29.45
CA GLU A 45 22.97 37.66 -29.64
C GLU A 45 23.23 38.40 -28.35
N VAL A 46 24.38 39.06 -28.26
CA VAL A 46 24.71 39.89 -27.11
C VAL A 46 23.82 41.14 -27.17
N LYS A 47 22.76 41.16 -26.38
CA LYS A 47 21.91 42.33 -26.22
C LYS A 47 22.64 43.39 -25.41
N PRO A 48 22.45 44.68 -25.70
CA PRO A 48 22.97 45.75 -24.85
C PRO A 48 22.55 45.57 -23.39
N ASP A 49 23.43 45.89 -22.47
CA ASP A 49 23.12 45.81 -21.05
C ASP A 49 22.04 46.85 -20.72
N ALA A 50 20.83 46.37 -20.45
CA ALA A 50 19.68 47.22 -20.15
C ALA A 50 19.88 48.03 -18.86
N SER A 51 20.84 47.69 -18.02
CA SER A 51 21.15 48.47 -16.79
C SER A 51 21.82 49.80 -17.08
N THR A 52 22.32 50.00 -18.33
CA THR A 52 22.94 51.24 -18.76
C THR A 52 21.94 52.25 -19.32
N GLU A 53 20.69 51.88 -19.50
CA GLU A 53 19.66 52.79 -20.00
C GLU A 53 19.28 53.86 -18.95
N PRO A 54 19.08 55.12 -19.45
CA PRO A 54 18.63 56.19 -18.57
C PRO A 54 17.28 55.84 -17.91
N GLY A 55 17.23 55.97 -16.57
CA GLY A 55 16.01 55.67 -15.84
C GLY A 55 15.81 54.21 -15.42
N TYR A 56 16.72 53.31 -15.77
CA TYR A 56 16.64 51.89 -15.39
C TYR A 56 16.46 51.69 -13.88
N ALA A 57 17.19 52.47 -13.06
CA ALA A 57 17.12 52.38 -11.59
C ALA A 57 15.73 52.80 -11.04
N ALA A 58 15.01 53.65 -11.78
CA ALA A 58 13.68 54.16 -11.38
C ALA A 58 12.53 53.22 -11.84
N GLN A 59 12.80 52.29 -12.75
CA GLN A 59 11.75 51.36 -13.24
C GLN A 59 11.30 50.38 -12.19
N SER A 60 10.00 50.18 -12.07
CA SER A 60 9.43 49.08 -11.31
C SER A 60 9.75 47.71 -11.96
N ASN A 61 9.71 46.62 -11.19
CA ASN A 61 9.92 45.29 -11.78
C ASN A 61 8.83 44.90 -12.78
N ALA A 62 7.62 45.45 -12.65
CA ALA A 62 6.56 45.25 -13.65
C ALA A 62 6.86 45.93 -14.97
N GLU A 63 7.52 47.10 -14.98
CA GLU A 63 7.99 47.77 -16.16
C GLU A 63 9.18 47.04 -16.80
N ARG A 64 10.15 46.60 -15.97
CA ARG A 64 11.30 45.80 -16.44
C ARG A 64 10.87 44.49 -17.07
N SER A 65 9.84 43.82 -16.55
CA SER A 65 9.36 42.57 -17.12
C SER A 65 8.75 42.70 -18.51
N LYS A 66 8.26 43.92 -18.88
CA LYS A 66 7.73 44.21 -20.24
C LYS A 66 8.85 44.35 -21.29
N VAL A 67 9.97 44.92 -20.93
CA VAL A 67 11.10 45.20 -21.82
C VAL A 67 12.24 44.19 -21.70
N GLN A 68 12.24 43.41 -20.63
CA GLN A 68 13.22 42.36 -20.36
C GLN A 68 12.50 41.01 -20.26
N PRO A 69 12.21 40.35 -21.38
CA PRO A 69 11.63 38.99 -21.33
C PRO A 69 12.55 38.04 -20.54
N GLY A 70 12.01 37.36 -19.54
CA GLY A 70 12.80 36.52 -18.66
C GLY A 70 13.22 37.19 -17.35
N ASN A 71 12.80 38.43 -17.07
CA ASN A 71 12.96 39.02 -15.74
C ASN A 71 12.09 38.33 -14.72
N ASN A 72 12.67 37.44 -13.91
CA ASN A 72 11.99 36.69 -12.87
C ASN A 72 11.95 37.39 -11.52
N ALA A 73 12.36 38.65 -11.41
CA ALA A 73 12.38 39.38 -10.15
C ALA A 73 11.01 39.46 -9.45
N PRO A 74 9.86 39.63 -10.15
CA PRO A 74 8.54 39.58 -9.52
C PRO A 74 8.24 38.21 -8.87
N VAL A 75 8.69 37.12 -9.48
CA VAL A 75 8.53 35.76 -8.97
C VAL A 75 9.37 35.56 -7.72
N TRP A 76 10.65 36.00 -7.75
CA TRP A 76 11.55 35.86 -6.61
C TRP A 76 11.12 36.64 -5.36
N ARG A 77 10.38 37.73 -5.51
CA ARG A 77 9.82 38.49 -4.38
C ARG A 77 8.74 37.72 -3.63
N GLN A 78 8.04 36.83 -4.30
CA GLN A 78 6.95 36.01 -3.73
C GLN A 78 7.44 34.64 -3.24
N VAL A 79 8.73 34.39 -3.27
CA VAL A 79 9.30 33.06 -2.92
C VAL A 79 8.90 32.63 -1.50
N GLY A 80 8.83 33.57 -0.53
CA GLY A 80 8.43 33.26 0.85
C GLY A 80 6.98 32.79 0.98
N GLU A 81 6.08 33.28 0.13
CA GLU A 81 4.65 32.96 0.14
C GLU A 81 4.31 31.79 -0.81
N GLY A 82 5.22 31.45 -1.68
CA GLY A 82 5.02 30.51 -2.79
C GLY A 82 4.48 31.20 -4.03
N VAL A 83 4.68 30.59 -5.18
CA VAL A 83 4.23 31.12 -6.48
C VAL A 83 3.46 30.06 -7.23
N SER A 84 2.20 30.39 -7.54
CA SER A 84 1.36 29.57 -8.41
C SER A 84 1.59 29.89 -9.87
N GLY A 85 1.40 28.91 -10.75
CA GLY A 85 1.54 29.07 -12.21
C GLY A 85 1.17 27.79 -12.92
N PHE A 86 1.40 27.78 -14.22
CA PHE A 86 1.06 26.67 -15.10
C PHE A 86 2.31 26.09 -15.76
N THR A 87 2.31 24.79 -15.96
CA THR A 87 3.28 24.07 -16.79
C THR A 87 2.73 23.86 -18.19
N SER A 88 3.60 23.73 -19.18
CA SER A 88 3.23 23.34 -20.55
C SER A 88 2.93 21.86 -20.72
N LEU A 89 3.21 21.03 -19.70
CA LEU A 89 2.90 19.63 -19.72
C LEU A 89 1.40 19.39 -19.51
N PRO A 90 0.83 18.29 -20.05
CA PRO A 90 -0.54 17.87 -19.75
C PRO A 90 -0.75 17.72 -18.24
N SER A 91 -1.92 18.12 -17.74
CA SER A 91 -2.23 18.10 -16.30
C SER A 91 -1.98 16.74 -15.63
N ARG A 92 -2.19 15.64 -16.36
CA ARG A 92 -1.94 14.30 -15.86
C ARG A 92 -0.45 13.99 -15.65
N GLU A 93 0.42 14.61 -16.42
CA GLU A 93 1.88 14.38 -16.39
C GLU A 93 2.63 15.46 -15.60
N ALA A 94 1.91 16.45 -15.11
CA ALA A 94 2.47 17.59 -14.40
C ALA A 94 1.74 17.82 -13.07
N PRO A 95 1.95 16.96 -12.07
CA PRO A 95 1.32 17.07 -10.74
C PRO A 95 1.73 18.33 -9.98
N GLU A 96 2.75 19.04 -10.45
CA GLU A 96 3.18 20.33 -9.90
C GLU A 96 2.46 21.53 -10.50
N ALA A 97 1.54 21.32 -11.43
CA ALA A 97 0.76 22.39 -12.02
C ALA A 97 0.08 23.22 -10.93
N GLY A 98 0.11 24.52 -11.07
CA GLY A 98 -0.45 25.45 -10.09
C GLY A 98 0.48 25.83 -8.93
N ASN A 99 1.63 25.20 -8.78
CA ASN A 99 2.57 25.45 -7.67
C ASN A 99 4.01 25.48 -8.13
N LEU A 100 4.44 26.58 -8.77
CA LEU A 100 5.79 26.72 -9.34
C LEU A 100 6.87 26.80 -8.25
N ILE A 101 6.62 27.59 -7.21
CA ILE A 101 7.51 27.75 -6.06
C ILE A 101 6.69 27.50 -4.80
N GLN A 102 7.07 26.51 -4.01
CA GLN A 102 6.41 26.20 -2.75
C GLN A 102 6.77 27.23 -1.69
N PRO A 103 5.83 27.57 -0.77
CA PRO A 103 6.07 28.50 0.32
C PRO A 103 7.20 28.03 1.23
N PHE A 104 7.83 28.94 1.92
CA PHE A 104 8.81 28.62 2.94
C PHE A 104 8.13 28.05 4.18
N VAL A 105 8.70 26.96 4.69
CA VAL A 105 8.24 26.26 5.87
C VAL A 105 9.41 25.87 6.76
N GLN A 106 9.13 25.68 8.03
CA GLN A 106 10.07 25.12 9.00
C GLN A 106 9.47 23.87 9.63
N TYR A 107 10.25 22.83 9.77
CA TYR A 107 9.86 21.63 10.51
C TYR A 107 10.81 21.44 11.71
N PRO A 108 10.42 20.67 12.74
CA PRO A 108 11.21 20.52 13.95
C PRO A 108 12.67 20.13 13.67
N GLY A 109 13.62 20.90 14.22
CA GLY A 109 15.06 20.65 14.07
C GLY A 109 15.66 21.08 12.72
N SER A 110 14.93 21.82 11.86
CA SER A 110 15.44 22.30 10.58
C SER A 110 15.53 23.82 10.48
N SER A 111 16.31 24.28 9.51
CA SER A 111 16.30 25.67 9.06
C SER A 111 15.08 25.96 8.20
N LEU A 112 14.72 27.23 8.05
CA LEU A 112 13.69 27.66 7.13
C LEU A 112 14.06 27.23 5.69
N THR A 113 13.15 26.53 5.01
CA THR A 113 13.31 26.02 3.65
C THR A 113 11.98 26.02 2.91
N ASN A 114 11.94 25.72 1.62
CA ASN A 114 10.66 25.56 0.92
C ASN A 114 10.00 24.21 1.24
N ALA A 115 8.66 24.17 1.09
CA ALA A 115 7.87 22.99 1.42
C ALA A 115 8.32 21.72 0.67
N GLY A 116 8.81 21.87 -0.59
CA GLY A 116 9.31 20.74 -1.37
C GLY A 116 10.61 20.16 -0.82
N GLU A 117 11.51 21.01 -0.37
CA GLU A 117 12.75 20.56 0.27
C GLU A 117 12.46 19.96 1.66
N ALA A 118 11.55 20.56 2.44
CA ALA A 118 11.11 20.01 3.71
C ALA A 118 10.53 18.59 3.54
N TRP A 119 9.64 18.40 2.55
CA TRP A 119 9.11 17.09 2.21
C TRP A 119 10.21 16.09 1.86
N ARG A 120 11.20 16.50 1.03
CA ARG A 120 12.32 15.65 0.63
C ARG A 120 13.17 15.22 1.83
N GLN A 121 13.47 16.16 2.73
CA GLN A 121 14.24 15.90 3.94
C GLN A 121 13.52 14.94 4.88
N VAL A 122 12.24 15.18 5.18
CA VAL A 122 11.45 14.30 6.06
C VAL A 122 11.34 12.90 5.44
N ARG A 123 11.07 12.80 4.13
CA ARG A 123 10.99 11.51 3.45
C ARG A 123 12.32 10.74 3.53
N ASN A 124 13.42 11.37 3.17
CA ASN A 124 14.70 10.67 3.00
C ASN A 124 15.45 10.44 4.30
N ASN A 125 15.32 11.35 5.27
CA ASN A 125 16.11 11.29 6.51
C ASN A 125 15.31 10.69 7.67
N TRP A 126 13.97 10.64 7.59
CA TRP A 126 13.14 10.13 8.66
C TRP A 126 12.30 8.93 8.19
N LEU A 127 11.40 9.12 7.23
CA LEU A 127 10.46 8.06 6.83
C LEU A 127 11.18 6.81 6.30
N ILE A 128 12.12 6.98 5.37
CA ILE A 128 12.84 5.85 4.77
C ILE A 128 13.72 5.13 5.81
N PRO A 129 14.63 5.79 6.53
CA PRO A 129 15.51 5.06 7.45
C PRO A 129 14.76 4.48 8.65
N TYR A 130 13.90 5.24 9.32
CA TYR A 130 13.18 4.73 10.49
C TYR A 130 12.11 3.70 10.12
N GLY A 131 11.41 3.90 9.01
CA GLY A 131 10.46 2.92 8.51
C GLY A 131 11.13 1.61 8.11
N GLY A 132 12.24 1.68 7.38
CA GLY A 132 13.05 0.50 7.04
C GLY A 132 13.60 -0.21 8.27
N SER A 133 14.12 0.54 9.25
CA SER A 133 14.60 -0.01 10.51
C SER A 133 13.49 -0.72 11.29
N LEU A 134 12.30 -0.13 11.36
CA LEU A 134 11.14 -0.76 12.01
C LEU A 134 10.78 -2.10 11.37
N LEU A 135 10.73 -2.17 10.05
CA LEU A 135 10.43 -3.41 9.34
C LEU A 135 11.50 -4.48 9.60
N ILE A 136 12.78 -4.11 9.59
CA ILE A 136 13.89 -5.02 9.90
C ILE A 136 13.78 -5.51 11.36
N ILE A 137 13.54 -4.62 12.31
CA ILE A 137 13.39 -4.98 13.74
C ILE A 137 12.24 -5.97 13.92
N ILE A 138 11.10 -5.75 13.27
CA ILE A 138 9.95 -6.67 13.34
C ILE A 138 10.31 -8.03 12.74
N MET A 139 10.96 -8.08 11.59
CA MET A 139 11.39 -9.34 11.00
C MET A 139 12.38 -10.08 11.91
N LEU A 140 13.35 -9.38 12.49
CA LEU A 140 14.29 -9.98 13.44
C LEU A 140 13.59 -10.46 14.72
N ALA A 141 12.64 -9.68 15.25
CA ALA A 141 11.87 -10.06 16.43
C ALA A 141 11.02 -11.31 16.17
N LEU A 142 10.32 -11.40 15.04
CA LEU A 142 9.54 -12.57 14.67
C LEU A 142 10.44 -13.81 14.45
N THR A 143 11.59 -13.61 13.81
CA THR A 143 12.61 -14.65 13.64
C THR A 143 13.14 -15.14 14.99
N PHE A 144 13.48 -14.22 15.89
CA PHE A 144 13.93 -14.54 17.24
C PHE A 144 12.87 -15.32 18.03
N VAL A 145 11.61 -14.88 18.00
CA VAL A 145 10.51 -15.57 18.67
C VAL A 145 10.36 -17.00 18.13
N TYR A 146 10.44 -17.17 16.81
CA TYR A 146 10.37 -18.49 16.19
C TYR A 146 11.47 -19.44 16.66
N PHE A 147 12.72 -19.00 16.69
CA PHE A 147 13.84 -19.86 17.11
C PHE A 147 13.92 -20.02 18.63
N ALA A 148 13.50 -19.04 19.42
CA ALA A 148 13.57 -19.10 20.88
C ALA A 148 12.42 -19.91 21.50
N LYS A 149 11.19 -19.81 20.95
CA LYS A 149 10.00 -20.46 21.51
C LYS A 149 9.40 -21.52 20.59
N GLY A 150 9.73 -21.52 19.31
CA GLY A 150 9.07 -22.34 18.31
C GLY A 150 7.65 -21.90 17.99
N PRO A 151 6.94 -22.64 17.12
CA PRO A 151 5.52 -22.39 16.85
C PRO A 151 4.64 -22.70 18.08
N MET A 152 3.55 -21.99 18.23
CA MET A 152 2.52 -22.30 19.21
C MET A 152 1.82 -23.60 18.83
N LYS A 153 2.05 -24.65 19.62
CA LYS A 153 1.50 -25.98 19.38
C LYS A 153 0.17 -26.19 20.08
N THR A 154 -0.71 -26.98 19.48
CA THR A 154 -1.88 -27.51 20.16
C THR A 154 -1.42 -28.57 21.17
N THR A 155 -1.75 -28.39 22.45
CA THR A 155 -1.38 -29.31 23.54
C THR A 155 -2.37 -30.47 23.69
N LEU A 156 -3.59 -30.26 23.20
CA LEU A 156 -4.61 -31.31 23.17
C LEU A 156 -4.32 -32.33 22.07
N PRO A 157 -4.53 -33.64 22.32
CA PRO A 157 -4.35 -34.65 21.26
C PRO A 157 -5.32 -34.42 20.13
N ALA A 158 -4.84 -34.54 18.88
CA ALA A 158 -5.67 -34.43 17.70
C ALA A 158 -6.80 -35.46 17.71
N THR A 159 -8.01 -35.00 17.44
CA THR A 159 -9.20 -35.90 17.44
C THR A 159 -9.46 -36.51 16.06
N GLY A 160 -8.86 -35.96 15.02
CA GLY A 160 -9.13 -36.32 13.62
C GLY A 160 -10.45 -35.79 13.09
N ARG A 161 -11.35 -35.28 13.97
CA ARG A 161 -12.59 -34.64 13.56
C ARG A 161 -12.32 -33.22 13.09
N LYS A 162 -12.84 -32.87 11.89
CA LYS A 162 -12.62 -31.58 11.25
C LYS A 162 -13.85 -30.68 11.36
N ILE A 163 -13.62 -29.43 11.73
CA ILE A 163 -14.63 -28.37 11.77
C ILE A 163 -14.32 -27.36 10.67
N GLU A 164 -15.32 -26.96 9.89
CA GLU A 164 -15.19 -25.96 8.85
C GLU A 164 -15.07 -24.56 9.46
N ARG A 165 -13.85 -24.02 9.48
CA ARG A 165 -13.58 -22.68 10.00
C ARG A 165 -13.87 -21.61 8.94
N PHE A 166 -13.47 -21.84 7.69
CA PHE A 166 -13.65 -20.91 6.60
C PHE A 166 -14.28 -21.58 5.37
N THR A 167 -15.37 -21.00 4.90
CA THR A 167 -16.02 -21.43 3.66
C THR A 167 -15.13 -21.16 2.45
N PRO A 168 -15.40 -21.79 1.28
CA PRO A 168 -14.67 -21.52 0.04
C PRO A 168 -14.68 -20.05 -0.36
N PHE A 169 -15.81 -19.34 -0.19
CA PHE A 169 -15.93 -17.92 -0.48
C PHE A 169 -15.08 -17.06 0.45
N GLU A 170 -15.10 -17.30 1.77
CA GLU A 170 -14.28 -16.59 2.75
C GLU A 170 -12.78 -16.74 2.45
N ARG A 171 -12.36 -17.93 2.05
CA ARG A 171 -10.97 -18.20 1.64
C ARG A 171 -10.60 -17.47 0.34
N ALA A 172 -11.49 -17.50 -0.65
CA ALA A 172 -11.25 -16.80 -1.92
C ALA A 172 -11.13 -15.29 -1.71
N ALA A 173 -12.02 -14.69 -0.90
CA ALA A 173 -11.95 -13.27 -0.53
C ALA A 173 -10.63 -12.93 0.17
N HIS A 174 -10.23 -13.74 1.17
CA HIS A 174 -8.96 -13.54 1.87
C HIS A 174 -7.76 -13.65 0.94
N TRP A 175 -7.67 -14.71 0.10
CA TRP A 175 -6.52 -14.91 -0.77
C TRP A 175 -6.42 -13.88 -1.89
N ALA A 176 -7.55 -13.42 -2.44
CA ALA A 176 -7.55 -12.33 -3.41
C ALA A 176 -6.94 -11.05 -2.82
N ASN A 177 -7.37 -10.68 -1.61
CA ASN A 177 -6.81 -9.51 -0.91
C ASN A 177 -5.34 -9.72 -0.50
N ALA A 178 -4.99 -10.91 0.01
CA ALA A 178 -3.63 -11.23 0.43
C ALA A 178 -2.65 -11.18 -0.74
N ILE A 179 -3.00 -11.72 -1.91
CA ILE A 179 -2.17 -11.69 -3.11
C ILE A 179 -1.97 -10.24 -3.58
N ALA A 180 -3.05 -9.45 -3.66
CA ALA A 180 -2.95 -8.04 -4.01
C ALA A 180 -2.06 -7.27 -3.02
N PHE A 181 -2.21 -7.51 -1.71
CA PHE A 181 -1.38 -6.91 -0.68
C PHE A 181 0.11 -7.29 -0.82
N VAL A 182 0.43 -8.56 -1.06
CA VAL A 182 1.82 -9.02 -1.26
C VAL A 182 2.44 -8.34 -2.48
N VAL A 183 1.70 -8.24 -3.59
CA VAL A 183 2.16 -7.54 -4.80
C VAL A 183 2.46 -6.06 -4.49
N LEU A 184 1.54 -5.38 -3.79
CA LEU A 184 1.73 -3.99 -3.37
C LEU A 184 2.89 -3.83 -2.39
N GLY A 185 3.02 -4.72 -1.42
CA GLY A 185 4.10 -4.70 -0.44
C GLY A 185 5.47 -4.89 -1.10
N VAL A 186 5.63 -5.91 -1.94
CA VAL A 186 6.89 -6.18 -2.64
C VAL A 186 7.25 -5.03 -3.58
N SER A 187 6.32 -4.57 -4.41
CA SER A 187 6.57 -3.46 -5.34
C SER A 187 6.87 -2.16 -4.58
N GLY A 188 6.16 -1.87 -3.48
CA GLY A 188 6.42 -0.73 -2.62
C GLY A 188 7.81 -0.77 -1.97
N VAL A 189 8.23 -1.92 -1.44
CA VAL A 189 9.58 -2.12 -0.86
C VAL A 189 10.66 -1.94 -1.92
N VAL A 190 10.48 -2.49 -3.13
CA VAL A 190 11.45 -2.30 -4.23
C VAL A 190 11.56 -0.82 -4.60
N MET A 191 10.45 -0.10 -4.73
CA MET A 191 10.47 1.33 -5.08
C MET A 191 11.05 2.22 -3.95
N ALA A 192 10.78 1.89 -2.69
CA ALA A 192 11.24 2.70 -1.55
C ALA A 192 12.68 2.41 -1.14
N TYR A 193 13.06 1.15 -1.12
CA TYR A 193 14.31 0.67 -0.53
C TYR A 193 15.25 -0.01 -1.52
N GLY A 194 14.80 -0.39 -2.72
CA GLY A 194 15.58 -1.15 -3.69
C GLY A 194 16.91 -0.47 -4.09
N LYS A 195 16.97 0.85 -4.01
CA LYS A 195 18.22 1.60 -4.26
C LYS A 195 19.38 1.24 -3.31
N PHE A 196 19.07 0.72 -2.12
CA PHE A 196 20.09 0.40 -1.11
C PHE A 196 20.66 -1.02 -1.28
N PHE A 197 19.88 -1.96 -1.84
CA PHE A 197 20.30 -3.37 -1.94
C PHE A 197 20.20 -3.96 -3.35
N LEU A 198 19.27 -3.52 -4.21
CA LEU A 198 19.14 -4.02 -5.59
C LEU A 198 20.01 -3.23 -6.57
N LEU A 199 20.00 -1.90 -6.48
CA LEU A 199 20.77 -1.04 -7.38
C LEU A 199 22.27 -1.38 -7.39
N PRO A 200 22.96 -1.61 -6.25
CA PRO A 200 24.36 -2.00 -6.24
C PRO A 200 24.66 -3.33 -6.94
N ILE A 201 23.69 -4.24 -6.95
CA ILE A 201 23.84 -5.59 -7.53
C ILE A 201 23.49 -5.59 -9.02
N MET A 202 22.40 -4.91 -9.41
CA MET A 202 21.83 -4.97 -10.76
C MET A 202 22.36 -3.88 -11.70
N GLY A 203 22.90 -2.79 -11.16
CA GLY A 203 23.26 -1.59 -11.89
C GLY A 203 22.06 -0.74 -12.26
N SER A 204 22.32 0.47 -12.76
CA SER A 204 21.29 1.50 -12.97
C SER A 204 20.25 1.12 -14.03
N THR A 205 20.68 0.48 -15.11
CA THR A 205 19.79 0.13 -16.24
C THR A 205 18.75 -0.91 -15.84
N LEU A 206 19.19 -2.04 -15.29
CA LEU A 206 18.27 -3.12 -14.88
C LEU A 206 17.39 -2.67 -13.70
N PHE A 207 17.96 -1.95 -12.75
CA PHE A 207 17.18 -1.40 -11.62
C PHE A 207 16.13 -0.41 -12.10
N GLY A 208 16.45 0.41 -13.11
CA GLY A 208 15.48 1.32 -13.73
C GLY A 208 14.30 0.58 -14.36
N TRP A 209 14.57 -0.46 -15.16
CA TRP A 209 13.51 -1.32 -15.73
C TRP A 209 12.67 -2.02 -14.66
N LEU A 210 13.32 -2.56 -13.63
CA LEU A 210 12.62 -3.20 -12.51
C LEU A 210 11.71 -2.20 -11.79
N THR A 211 12.20 -1.01 -11.46
CA THR A 211 11.42 0.02 -10.77
C THR A 211 10.23 0.48 -11.61
N TYR A 212 10.41 0.64 -12.92
CA TYR A 212 9.33 0.95 -13.85
C TYR A 212 8.26 -0.15 -13.86
N ALA A 213 8.66 -1.41 -13.96
CA ALA A 213 7.74 -2.55 -13.90
C ALA A 213 7.00 -2.62 -12.55
N MET A 214 7.71 -2.44 -11.44
CA MET A 214 7.13 -2.44 -10.09
C MET A 214 6.13 -1.31 -9.88
N LYS A 215 6.42 -0.11 -10.41
CA LYS A 215 5.48 1.02 -10.36
C LYS A 215 4.18 0.69 -11.09
N ASN A 216 4.26 0.19 -12.33
CA ASN A 216 3.06 -0.16 -13.10
C ASN A 216 2.25 -1.28 -12.43
N LEU A 217 2.95 -2.30 -11.92
CA LEU A 217 2.32 -3.39 -11.18
C LEU A 217 1.63 -2.89 -9.91
N HIS A 218 2.27 -1.96 -9.19
CA HIS A 218 1.71 -1.34 -7.99
C HIS A 218 0.43 -0.56 -8.29
N ASN A 219 0.46 0.28 -9.33
CA ASN A 219 -0.68 1.08 -9.75
C ASN A 219 -1.86 0.22 -10.21
N PHE A 220 -1.57 -0.91 -10.88
CA PHE A 220 -2.62 -1.87 -11.27
C PHE A 220 -3.17 -2.66 -10.09
N ALA A 221 -2.32 -3.09 -9.16
CA ALA A 221 -2.73 -3.87 -8.00
C ALA A 221 -3.50 -3.04 -6.96
N GLY A 222 -3.29 -1.70 -6.92
CA GLY A 222 -3.97 -0.81 -5.98
C GLY A 222 -5.49 -0.87 -6.05
N PRO A 223 -6.12 -0.65 -7.21
CA PRO A 223 -7.57 -0.79 -7.39
C PRO A 223 -8.09 -2.20 -7.08
N LEU A 224 -7.34 -3.26 -7.45
CA LEU A 224 -7.70 -4.63 -7.12
C LEU A 224 -7.69 -4.88 -5.61
N PHE A 225 -6.69 -4.34 -4.92
CA PHE A 225 -6.61 -4.39 -3.46
C PHE A 225 -7.81 -3.66 -2.83
N ALA A 226 -8.17 -2.48 -3.32
CA ALA A 226 -9.31 -1.72 -2.81
C ALA A 226 -10.62 -2.51 -2.93
N VAL A 227 -10.91 -3.10 -4.09
CA VAL A 227 -12.11 -3.91 -4.30
C VAL A 227 -12.10 -5.15 -3.42
N SER A 228 -10.98 -5.89 -3.39
CA SER A 228 -10.87 -7.10 -2.57
C SER A 228 -10.94 -6.81 -1.07
N MET A 229 -10.42 -5.67 -0.61
CA MET A 229 -10.54 -5.21 0.77
C MET A 229 -11.98 -4.94 1.17
N VAL A 230 -12.79 -4.32 0.30
CA VAL A 230 -14.22 -4.12 0.52
C VAL A 230 -14.94 -5.48 0.66
N VAL A 231 -14.60 -6.43 -0.22
CA VAL A 231 -15.16 -7.80 -0.14
C VAL A 231 -14.78 -8.47 1.19
N VAL A 232 -13.51 -8.41 1.59
CA VAL A 232 -13.03 -8.94 2.88
C VAL A 232 -13.75 -8.28 4.05
N PHE A 233 -13.93 -6.96 4.01
CA PHE A 233 -14.62 -6.24 5.07
C PHE A 233 -16.04 -6.78 5.27
N PHE A 234 -16.86 -6.80 4.23
CA PHE A 234 -18.24 -7.30 4.34
C PHE A 234 -18.35 -8.80 4.62
N THR A 235 -17.36 -9.58 4.18
CA THR A 235 -17.31 -11.01 4.46
C THR A 235 -17.13 -11.30 5.96
N PHE A 236 -16.28 -10.51 6.64
CA PHE A 236 -15.85 -10.83 8.01
C PHE A 236 -16.34 -9.86 9.08
N VAL A 237 -17.01 -8.75 8.74
CA VAL A 237 -17.39 -7.72 9.72
C VAL A 237 -18.29 -8.26 10.84
N LYS A 238 -19.21 -9.20 10.54
CA LYS A 238 -20.13 -9.76 11.51
C LYS A 238 -19.43 -10.51 12.64
N ASP A 239 -18.34 -11.21 12.33
CA ASP A 239 -17.60 -12.05 13.27
C ASP A 239 -16.47 -11.30 14.00
N ASN A 240 -16.23 -10.04 13.63
CA ASN A 240 -15.13 -9.24 14.17
C ASN A 240 -15.58 -8.09 15.10
N TRP A 241 -16.86 -8.06 15.53
CA TRP A 241 -17.30 -7.09 16.53
C TRP A 241 -16.58 -7.30 17.86
N PRO A 242 -16.24 -6.22 18.59
CA PRO A 242 -15.67 -6.32 19.93
C PRO A 242 -16.61 -7.05 20.88
N GLU A 243 -16.04 -7.92 21.72
CA GLU A 243 -16.78 -8.75 22.67
C GLU A 243 -16.22 -8.62 24.09
N LYS A 244 -17.04 -9.05 25.06
CA LYS A 244 -16.60 -9.11 26.46
C LYS A 244 -15.42 -10.09 26.57
N GLY A 245 -14.34 -9.64 27.20
CA GLY A 245 -13.12 -10.46 27.35
C GLY A 245 -12.01 -10.13 26.34
N ASP A 246 -12.30 -9.41 25.24
CA ASP A 246 -11.30 -9.04 24.24
C ASP A 246 -10.14 -8.23 24.86
N LEU A 247 -10.48 -7.26 25.74
CA LEU A 247 -9.46 -6.46 26.43
C LEU A 247 -8.57 -7.32 27.32
N GLN A 248 -9.16 -8.27 28.07
CA GLN A 248 -8.40 -9.18 28.93
C GLN A 248 -7.47 -10.08 28.12
N TRP A 249 -7.93 -10.53 26.96
CA TRP A 249 -7.11 -11.31 26.03
C TRP A 249 -5.90 -10.51 25.52
N VAL A 250 -6.11 -9.23 25.15
CA VAL A 250 -5.04 -8.32 24.69
C VAL A 250 -4.02 -8.08 25.80
N ILE A 251 -4.48 -7.78 27.04
CA ILE A 251 -3.59 -7.55 28.20
C ILE A 251 -2.74 -8.80 28.51
N LYS A 252 -3.30 -9.99 28.35
CA LYS A 252 -2.57 -11.27 28.53
C LYS A 252 -1.74 -11.68 27.31
N GLY A 253 -1.74 -10.85 26.24
CA GLY A 253 -1.03 -11.14 25.00
C GLY A 253 -1.46 -12.47 24.36
N GLY A 254 -2.75 -12.82 24.43
CA GLY A 254 -3.24 -14.12 23.94
C GLY A 254 -2.71 -15.32 24.68
N GLY A 255 -2.32 -15.17 25.95
CA GLY A 255 -1.70 -16.21 26.78
C GLY A 255 -0.17 -16.29 26.67
N MET A 256 0.46 -15.47 25.84
CA MET A 256 1.93 -15.41 25.74
C MET A 256 2.60 -14.72 26.93
N LEU A 257 1.85 -13.82 27.59
CA LEU A 257 2.30 -13.12 28.81
C LEU A 257 1.67 -13.80 30.03
N GLY A 258 2.49 -14.32 30.94
CA GLY A 258 2.04 -14.89 32.23
C GLY A 258 1.90 -16.40 32.27
N GLY A 259 2.36 -17.17 31.29
CA GLY A 259 2.46 -18.65 31.37
C GLY A 259 1.14 -19.40 31.43
N GLY A 260 0.01 -18.76 31.12
CA GLY A 260 -1.33 -19.34 31.19
C GLY A 260 -1.94 -19.68 29.83
N HIS A 261 -3.10 -20.34 29.87
CA HIS A 261 -3.90 -20.55 28.67
C HIS A 261 -4.45 -19.22 28.15
N ALA A 262 -4.59 -19.09 26.82
CA ALA A 262 -5.26 -17.94 26.23
C ALA A 262 -6.70 -17.84 26.77
N PRO A 263 -7.19 -16.64 27.10
CA PRO A 263 -8.60 -16.48 27.43
C PRO A 263 -9.51 -17.01 26.31
N PRO A 264 -10.67 -17.60 26.64
CA PRO A 264 -11.62 -18.11 25.65
C PRO A 264 -12.03 -17.05 24.63
N THR A 265 -12.17 -17.44 23.38
CA THR A 265 -12.59 -16.55 22.30
C THR A 265 -13.60 -17.22 21.38
N ASN A 266 -14.34 -16.40 20.64
CA ASN A 266 -15.14 -16.87 19.52
C ASN A 266 -14.28 -17.21 18.30
N ARG A 267 -14.90 -17.37 17.12
CA ARG A 267 -14.25 -17.75 15.85
C ARG A 267 -13.03 -16.89 15.53
N PHE A 268 -13.07 -15.59 15.88
CA PHE A 268 -11.96 -14.65 15.77
C PHE A 268 -11.53 -14.18 17.14
N ASN A 269 -10.25 -14.34 17.42
CA ASN A 269 -9.65 -13.81 18.64
C ASN A 269 -9.36 -12.30 18.52
N PRO A 270 -9.13 -11.59 19.61
CA PRO A 270 -8.84 -10.16 19.61
C PRO A 270 -7.67 -9.74 18.73
N GLY A 271 -6.64 -10.58 18.58
CA GLY A 271 -5.55 -10.33 17.64
C GLY A 271 -6.06 -10.22 16.19
N SER A 272 -6.95 -11.12 15.79
CA SER A 272 -7.61 -11.06 14.47
C SER A 272 -8.52 -9.83 14.32
N LYS A 273 -9.24 -9.45 15.39
CA LYS A 273 -10.09 -8.24 15.41
C LYS A 273 -9.25 -6.96 15.27
N ILE A 274 -8.07 -6.89 15.88
CA ILE A 274 -7.13 -5.77 15.71
C ILE A 274 -6.67 -5.69 14.25
N ILE A 275 -6.32 -6.82 13.62
CA ILE A 275 -5.97 -6.86 12.19
C ILE A 275 -7.15 -6.39 11.33
N PHE A 276 -8.36 -6.81 11.65
CA PHE A 276 -9.56 -6.44 10.89
C PHE A 276 -9.89 -4.95 11.02
N TRP A 277 -10.06 -4.43 12.23
CA TRP A 277 -10.43 -3.04 12.44
C TRP A 277 -9.28 -2.06 12.22
N GLY A 278 -8.09 -2.38 12.72
CA GLY A 278 -6.90 -1.56 12.57
C GLY A 278 -6.30 -1.63 11.16
N GLY A 279 -6.08 -2.86 10.66
CA GLY A 279 -5.44 -3.11 9.37
C GLY A 279 -6.38 -2.95 8.18
N VAL A 280 -7.46 -3.74 8.12
CA VAL A 280 -8.35 -3.75 6.95
C VAL A 280 -9.19 -2.48 6.90
N PHE A 281 -9.86 -2.11 8.00
CA PHE A 281 -10.76 -0.96 7.99
C PHE A 281 -10.00 0.36 8.07
N PHE A 282 -9.31 0.64 9.18
CA PHE A 282 -8.76 1.98 9.43
C PHE A 282 -7.55 2.29 8.52
N LEU A 283 -6.46 1.55 8.67
CA LEU A 283 -5.25 1.79 7.87
C LEU A 283 -5.49 1.45 6.39
N GLY A 284 -6.29 0.42 6.11
CA GLY A 284 -6.67 0.03 4.76
C GLY A 284 -7.43 1.12 4.01
N SER A 285 -8.38 1.78 4.65
CA SER A 285 -9.10 2.91 4.04
C SER A 285 -8.17 4.09 3.74
N ILE A 286 -7.25 4.41 4.65
CA ILE A 286 -6.31 5.52 4.46
C ILE A 286 -5.31 5.20 3.34
N ILE A 287 -4.76 3.97 3.28
CA ILE A 287 -3.79 3.59 2.25
C ILE A 287 -4.42 3.59 0.86
N VAL A 288 -5.68 3.11 0.74
CA VAL A 288 -6.42 3.12 -0.52
C VAL A 288 -6.73 4.55 -0.96
N ALA A 289 -7.26 5.40 -0.06
CA ALA A 289 -7.56 6.78 -0.39
C ALA A 289 -6.31 7.54 -0.84
N SER A 290 -5.21 7.46 -0.09
CA SER A 290 -3.94 8.10 -0.47
C SER A 290 -3.33 7.50 -1.74
N GLY A 291 -3.48 6.19 -1.96
CA GLY A 291 -3.04 5.51 -3.18
C GLY A 291 -3.79 5.98 -4.42
N PHE A 292 -5.11 6.17 -4.34
CA PHE A 292 -5.92 6.70 -5.44
C PHE A 292 -5.55 8.14 -5.80
N VAL A 293 -5.19 8.96 -4.80
CA VAL A 293 -4.65 10.30 -5.06
C VAL A 293 -3.33 10.21 -5.80
N LEU A 294 -2.40 9.33 -5.37
CA LEU A 294 -1.08 9.17 -6.00
C LEU A 294 -1.16 8.56 -7.40
N ASP A 295 -2.14 7.71 -7.66
CA ASP A 295 -2.40 7.13 -8.98
C ASP A 295 -3.22 8.06 -9.90
N MET A 296 -3.61 9.24 -9.41
CA MET A 296 -4.34 10.29 -10.13
C MET A 296 -5.68 9.80 -10.73
N ILE A 297 -6.40 8.92 -10.01
CA ILE A 297 -7.66 8.35 -10.49
C ILE A 297 -8.90 8.91 -9.77
N VAL A 298 -8.73 9.87 -8.84
CA VAL A 298 -9.86 10.49 -8.12
C VAL A 298 -10.52 11.54 -9.03
N PRO A 299 -11.78 11.37 -9.42
CA PRO A 299 -12.45 12.33 -10.30
C PRO A 299 -12.57 13.73 -9.67
N GLY A 300 -12.30 14.77 -10.44
CA GLY A 300 -12.46 16.16 -10.03
C GLY A 300 -11.39 16.71 -9.06
N LEU A 301 -10.43 15.90 -8.66
CA LEU A 301 -9.31 16.36 -7.83
C LEU A 301 -8.27 17.09 -8.69
N ILE A 302 -7.82 18.25 -8.25
CA ILE A 302 -6.70 18.97 -8.82
C ILE A 302 -5.41 18.44 -8.17
N TYR A 303 -4.53 17.85 -9.01
CA TYR A 303 -3.30 17.21 -8.54
C TYR A 303 -2.16 18.22 -8.44
N GLU A 304 -2.21 19.05 -7.40
CA GLU A 304 -1.15 19.99 -7.10
C GLU A 304 0.00 19.32 -6.35
N ARG A 305 1.19 19.90 -6.47
CA ARG A 305 2.40 19.40 -5.78
C ARG A 305 2.18 19.21 -4.28
N ALA A 306 1.55 20.16 -3.59
CA ALA A 306 1.29 20.07 -2.16
C ALA A 306 0.40 18.86 -1.81
N THR A 307 -0.70 18.67 -2.55
CA THR A 307 -1.61 17.53 -2.40
C THR A 307 -0.89 16.20 -2.61
N MET A 308 -0.07 16.09 -3.66
CA MET A 308 0.70 14.89 -3.97
C MET A 308 1.76 14.59 -2.90
N GLN A 309 2.41 15.61 -2.34
CA GLN A 309 3.38 15.44 -1.26
C GLN A 309 2.72 14.97 0.04
N ILE A 310 1.58 15.53 0.41
CA ILE A 310 0.80 15.09 1.58
C ILE A 310 0.33 13.64 1.39
N ALA A 311 -0.28 13.33 0.25
CA ALA A 311 -0.72 11.97 -0.06
C ALA A 311 0.44 10.97 0.01
N HIS A 312 1.62 11.34 -0.53
CA HIS A 312 2.80 10.50 -0.47
C HIS A 312 3.30 10.26 0.96
N MET A 313 3.27 11.27 1.83
CA MET A 313 3.68 11.12 3.23
C MET A 313 2.72 10.21 3.99
N ILE A 314 1.41 10.42 3.84
CA ILE A 314 0.37 9.58 4.44
C ILE A 314 0.53 8.14 3.95
N HIS A 315 0.62 7.94 2.63
CA HIS A 315 0.77 6.62 2.01
C HIS A 315 2.02 5.90 2.52
N GLY A 316 3.15 6.60 2.59
CA GLY A 316 4.41 6.04 3.07
C GLY A 316 4.37 5.62 4.54
N VAL A 317 3.82 6.45 5.43
CA VAL A 317 3.68 6.10 6.86
C VAL A 317 2.72 4.94 7.04
N VAL A 318 1.54 5.00 6.42
CA VAL A 318 0.51 3.95 6.55
C VAL A 318 0.97 2.64 5.94
N SER A 319 1.73 2.67 4.83
CA SER A 319 2.26 1.43 4.23
C SER A 319 3.25 0.72 5.15
N ILE A 320 4.11 1.46 5.87
CA ILE A 320 5.05 0.88 6.84
C ILE A 320 4.27 0.23 8.00
N LEU A 321 3.25 0.90 8.53
CA LEU A 321 2.42 0.36 9.62
C LEU A 321 1.66 -0.89 9.18
N LEU A 322 1.08 -0.87 7.98
CA LEU A 322 0.41 -2.04 7.40
C LEU A 322 1.37 -3.20 7.17
N LEU A 323 2.53 -2.96 6.57
CA LEU A 323 3.54 -3.99 6.38
C LEU A 323 3.96 -4.59 7.73
N ALA A 324 4.21 -3.77 8.75
CA ALA A 324 4.54 -4.21 10.09
C ALA A 324 3.46 -5.12 10.69
N MET A 325 2.20 -4.70 10.60
CA MET A 325 1.05 -5.46 11.11
C MET A 325 0.83 -6.77 10.35
N PHE A 326 0.89 -6.73 9.02
CA PHE A 326 0.64 -7.92 8.20
C PHE A 326 1.82 -8.89 8.15
N LEU A 327 3.06 -8.46 8.41
CA LEU A 327 4.18 -9.37 8.66
C LEU A 327 3.91 -10.24 9.91
N ALA A 328 3.44 -9.63 11.00
CA ALA A 328 3.05 -10.37 12.20
C ALA A 328 1.84 -11.30 11.95
N HIS A 329 0.83 -10.82 11.19
CA HIS A 329 -0.32 -11.62 10.80
C HIS A 329 0.09 -12.82 9.94
N ALA A 330 0.92 -12.62 8.93
CA ALA A 330 1.41 -13.69 8.07
C ALA A 330 2.24 -14.71 8.85
N TYR A 331 3.09 -14.26 9.78
CA TYR A 331 3.85 -15.13 10.66
C TYR A 331 2.93 -16.02 11.50
N LEU A 332 1.97 -15.44 12.24
CA LEU A 332 1.05 -16.17 13.10
C LEU A 332 0.10 -17.08 12.30
N GLY A 333 -0.35 -16.63 11.14
CA GLY A 333 -1.25 -17.38 10.26
C GLY A 333 -0.57 -18.48 9.44
N SER A 334 0.78 -18.57 9.45
CA SER A 334 1.52 -19.58 8.68
C SER A 334 2.39 -20.47 9.58
N ILE A 335 3.54 -19.97 10.02
CA ILE A 335 4.55 -20.75 10.73
C ILE A 335 4.55 -20.55 12.25
N GLY A 336 3.94 -19.47 12.73
CA GLY A 336 3.93 -19.11 14.16
C GLY A 336 2.91 -19.86 15.00
N MET A 337 1.83 -20.39 14.40
CA MET A 337 0.80 -21.18 15.08
C MET A 337 0.47 -22.43 14.27
N ASP A 338 0.65 -23.58 14.90
CA ASP A 338 0.38 -24.88 14.30
C ASP A 338 -1.12 -25.03 13.99
N GLY A 339 -1.46 -25.52 12.77
CA GLY A 339 -2.85 -25.68 12.32
C GLY A 339 -3.58 -24.42 11.87
N ALA A 340 -3.06 -23.21 12.12
CA ALA A 340 -3.70 -21.97 11.69
C ALA A 340 -3.79 -21.84 10.17
N TYR A 341 -2.71 -22.22 9.47
CA TYR A 341 -2.63 -22.19 8.01
C TYR A 341 -3.63 -23.13 7.34
N ASP A 342 -3.86 -24.33 7.93
CA ASP A 342 -4.79 -25.30 7.39
C ASP A 342 -6.21 -24.76 7.30
N GLY A 343 -6.65 -23.99 8.30
CA GLY A 343 -7.93 -23.31 8.28
C GLY A 343 -8.12 -22.42 7.05
N MET A 344 -7.12 -21.61 6.70
CA MET A 344 -7.20 -20.71 5.56
C MET A 344 -6.87 -21.39 4.23
N ARG A 345 -6.04 -22.42 4.23
CA ARG A 345 -5.68 -23.19 3.03
C ARG A 345 -6.78 -24.17 2.62
N HIS A 346 -7.26 -24.97 3.57
CA HIS A 346 -8.20 -26.06 3.30
C HIS A 346 -9.64 -25.78 3.76
N GLY A 347 -9.83 -24.80 4.64
CA GLY A 347 -11.10 -24.44 5.24
C GLY A 347 -11.37 -25.10 6.57
N TYR A 348 -10.59 -26.07 6.97
CA TYR A 348 -10.87 -26.95 8.11
C TYR A 348 -9.76 -26.90 9.15
N VAL A 349 -10.18 -27.02 10.42
CA VAL A 349 -9.27 -27.20 11.57
C VAL A 349 -9.66 -28.45 12.35
N ASP A 350 -8.73 -29.01 13.13
CA ASP A 350 -9.04 -30.11 14.04
C ASP A 350 -9.90 -29.62 15.23
N GLU A 351 -10.78 -30.48 15.73
CA GLU A 351 -11.64 -30.17 16.86
C GLU A 351 -10.85 -29.77 18.11
N ALA A 352 -9.71 -30.44 18.39
CA ALA A 352 -8.82 -30.11 19.50
C ALA A 352 -8.21 -28.71 19.35
N TRP A 353 -7.84 -28.34 18.12
CA TRP A 353 -7.35 -26.99 17.82
C TRP A 353 -8.42 -25.92 18.05
N ALA A 354 -9.66 -26.18 17.58
CA ALA A 354 -10.78 -25.28 17.79
C ALA A 354 -11.07 -25.08 19.28
N LYS A 355 -11.08 -26.15 20.05
CA LYS A 355 -11.30 -26.13 21.52
C LYS A 355 -10.21 -25.32 22.23
N GLN A 356 -8.93 -25.48 21.85
CA GLN A 356 -7.84 -24.82 22.56
C GLN A 356 -7.73 -23.33 22.22
N HIS A 357 -8.00 -22.93 20.98
CA HIS A 357 -7.75 -21.59 20.51
C HIS A 357 -9.01 -20.72 20.37
N HIS A 358 -10.21 -21.35 20.31
CA HIS A 358 -11.49 -20.69 20.09
C HIS A 358 -12.62 -21.40 20.86
N GLU A 359 -12.46 -21.46 22.16
CA GLU A 359 -13.29 -22.27 23.06
C GLU A 359 -14.78 -21.93 22.95
N TYR A 360 -15.17 -20.63 22.98
CA TYR A 360 -16.58 -20.23 22.86
C TYR A 360 -17.19 -20.64 21.50
N TRP A 361 -16.44 -20.51 20.43
CA TRP A 361 -16.87 -20.97 19.10
C TRP A 361 -17.06 -22.50 19.07
N TYR A 362 -16.11 -23.22 19.68
CA TYR A 362 -16.20 -24.68 19.80
C TYR A 362 -17.43 -25.12 20.64
N ASP A 363 -17.70 -24.47 21.77
CA ASP A 363 -18.83 -24.78 22.65
C ASP A 363 -20.16 -24.50 21.93
N ASP A 364 -20.29 -23.44 21.16
CA ASP A 364 -21.48 -23.16 20.38
C ASP A 364 -21.73 -24.22 19.29
N ILE A 365 -20.67 -24.78 18.69
CA ILE A 365 -20.79 -25.90 17.76
C ILE A 365 -21.26 -27.17 18.49
N LYS A 366 -20.67 -27.44 19.65
CA LYS A 366 -21.06 -28.60 20.47
C LYS A 366 -22.50 -28.52 21.00
N ALA A 367 -22.95 -27.32 21.32
CA ALA A 367 -24.34 -27.06 21.71
C ALA A 367 -25.33 -27.06 20.51
N GLY A 368 -24.84 -27.26 19.30
CA GLY A 368 -25.69 -27.26 18.08
C GLY A 368 -26.20 -25.88 17.64
N LYS A 369 -25.69 -24.80 18.25
CA LYS A 369 -26.08 -23.42 17.86
C LYS A 369 -25.46 -23.00 16.51
N ILE A 370 -24.29 -23.55 16.20
CA ILE A 370 -23.54 -23.28 14.96
C ILE A 370 -23.23 -24.63 14.29
N PRO A 371 -23.42 -24.79 12.98
CA PRO A 371 -23.08 -26.02 12.30
C PRO A 371 -21.57 -26.23 12.23
N ALA A 372 -21.10 -27.45 12.45
CA ALA A 372 -19.70 -27.82 12.27
C ALA A 372 -19.25 -27.76 10.80
N GLN A 373 -20.18 -27.92 9.87
CA GLN A 373 -20.02 -27.76 8.43
C GLN A 373 -20.90 -26.57 7.99
N ARG A 374 -20.28 -25.50 7.50
CA ARG A 374 -20.96 -24.24 7.12
C ARG A 374 -21.31 -24.21 5.64
N THR A 375 -20.53 -24.92 4.82
CA THR A 375 -20.83 -25.10 3.41
C THR A 375 -21.86 -26.24 3.29
N GLN A 376 -23.09 -25.93 2.87
CA GLN A 376 -24.06 -26.98 2.55
C GLN A 376 -23.51 -27.80 1.38
N ALA A 377 -23.34 -29.10 1.58
CA ALA A 377 -23.17 -30.01 0.47
C ALA A 377 -24.38 -29.81 -0.47
N ALA A 378 -24.14 -29.59 -1.77
CA ALA A 378 -25.22 -29.58 -2.74
C ALA A 378 -26.05 -30.87 -2.55
N PRO A 379 -27.37 -30.77 -2.48
CA PRO A 379 -28.19 -31.99 -2.35
C PRO A 379 -27.80 -32.96 -3.47
N PRO A 380 -27.61 -34.26 -3.16
CA PRO A 380 -27.27 -35.24 -4.18
C PRO A 380 -28.26 -35.10 -5.35
N THR A 381 -27.72 -34.89 -6.55
CA THR A 381 -28.55 -34.85 -7.77
C THR A 381 -29.36 -36.14 -7.80
N GLN A 382 -30.66 -36.05 -7.57
CA GLN A 382 -31.56 -37.20 -7.75
C GLN A 382 -31.40 -37.62 -9.21
N THR A 383 -30.72 -38.72 -9.40
CA THR A 383 -30.72 -39.42 -10.70
C THR A 383 -32.16 -39.85 -10.94
N VAL A 384 -32.88 -39.08 -11.75
CA VAL A 384 -34.16 -39.52 -12.29
C VAL A 384 -33.86 -40.75 -13.12
N GLN A 385 -34.13 -41.91 -12.58
CA GLN A 385 -34.20 -43.14 -13.38
C GLN A 385 -35.40 -42.97 -14.32
N ILE A 386 -35.10 -42.87 -15.62
CA ILE A 386 -36.07 -42.97 -16.71
C ILE A 386 -36.30 -44.44 -17.02
#